data_4b86838f07ad8c05708126880d4bfc47
#
_entry.id   4b86838f07ad8c05708126880d4bfc47
#
_cell.length_a   1.000
_cell.length_b   1.000
_cell.length_c   1.000
_cell.angle_alpha   90.00
_cell.angle_beta   90.00
_cell.angle_gamma   90.00
#
_symmetry.space_group_name_H-M   'P 1'
#
loop_
_entity.id
_entity.type
_entity.pdbx_description
1 polymer ?
#
loop_
_entity_poly.entity_id
_entity_poly.type
_entity_poly.pdbx_seq_one_letter_code
_entity_poly.pdbx_strand_id
1 'polypeptide(L)'
;MPWWSWRPGHTAASGEPETRSRISVDEAVRVGPPAPREPQHDCEAAELPAMNERATAVVPPTAASATVAPVTLRRLGEALDLLDVRYLADGDGSLLAMWERHAVLFTLEGPEDEILVMRARPYSTVPPDWADRAYRVVNEWNHAQRFAKAYVGDPTERGQLPIYAEMQVPMRSGAHDALVVEVLDCGAAMATTFVDWLHDEGALL
;
A
#
# COMPACT_ATOMS: atom_id res chain seq x y z
N MET A 1 0.40 -21.39 -14.83
CA MET A 1 1.35 -20.26 -14.67
C MET A 1 1.30 -19.84 -13.22
N PRO A 2 2.43 -19.61 -12.54
CA PRO A 2 2.41 -19.09 -11.17
C PRO A 2 1.75 -17.72 -11.17
N TRP A 3 0.88 -17.45 -10.20
CA TRP A 3 0.11 -16.20 -10.11
C TRP A 3 0.98 -14.94 -9.95
N TRP A 4 2.24 -15.10 -9.55
CA TRP A 4 3.22 -14.02 -9.42
C TRP A 4 3.91 -13.64 -10.73
N SER A 5 3.70 -14.36 -11.82
CA SER A 5 4.32 -14.07 -13.12
C SER A 5 3.61 -12.96 -13.91
N TRP A 6 2.54 -12.37 -13.36
CA TRP A 6 1.83 -11.29 -14.01
C TRP A 6 2.56 -9.96 -13.79
N ARG A 7 3.28 -9.50 -14.82
CA ARG A 7 3.80 -8.12 -14.91
C ARG A 7 2.84 -7.32 -15.78
N PRO A 8 2.27 -6.18 -15.32
CA PRO A 8 1.52 -5.30 -16.20
C PRO A 8 2.46 -4.65 -17.21
N GLY A 9 2.30 -4.99 -18.47
CA GLY A 9 2.78 -4.20 -19.59
C GLY A 9 4.08 -4.60 -20.26
N HIS A 10 4.04 -5.57 -21.15
CA HIS A 10 4.76 -5.58 -22.41
C HIS A 10 3.90 -6.30 -23.46
N THR A 11 2.86 -5.63 -23.92
CA THR A 11 2.29 -5.92 -25.23
C THR A 11 2.54 -4.72 -26.12
N ALA A 12 3.56 -4.83 -26.95
CA ALA A 12 3.67 -4.01 -28.14
C ALA A 12 2.52 -4.42 -29.08
N ALA A 13 1.41 -3.71 -29.02
CA ALA A 13 0.37 -3.77 -30.03
C ALA A 13 0.50 -2.53 -30.91
N SER A 14 1.00 -2.76 -32.13
CA SER A 14 0.81 -1.88 -33.26
C SER A 14 -0.68 -1.87 -33.60
N GLY A 15 -1.40 -0.81 -33.25
CA GLY A 15 -2.80 -0.55 -33.59
C GLY A 15 -2.98 0.94 -33.82
N GLU A 16 -3.48 1.28 -34.99
CA GLU A 16 -3.75 2.63 -35.48
C GLU A 16 -4.66 3.44 -34.55
N PRO A 17 -4.57 4.80 -34.57
CA PRO A 17 -5.32 5.65 -33.64
C PRO A 17 -6.78 5.78 -34.08
N GLU A 18 -7.69 5.17 -33.35
CA GLU A 18 -9.12 5.50 -33.44
C GLU A 18 -9.41 6.88 -32.88
N THR A 19 -10.07 7.66 -33.70
CA THR A 19 -10.47 9.05 -33.47
C THR A 19 -11.46 9.14 -32.29
N ARG A 20 -10.98 9.52 -31.12
CA ARG A 20 -11.83 9.85 -29.97
C ARG A 20 -12.54 11.18 -30.19
N SER A 21 -13.85 11.12 -30.31
CA SER A 21 -14.79 12.23 -30.27
C SER A 21 -14.55 13.11 -29.04
N ARG A 22 -14.30 14.41 -29.29
CA ARG A 22 -14.19 15.43 -28.25
C ARG A 22 -15.56 15.68 -27.62
N ILE A 23 -15.72 15.33 -26.36
CA ILE A 23 -16.83 15.82 -25.54
C ILE A 23 -16.46 17.26 -25.13
N SER A 24 -17.31 18.20 -25.57
CA SER A 24 -17.20 19.60 -25.23
C SER A 24 -17.58 19.79 -23.76
N VAL A 25 -16.65 20.28 -22.94
CA VAL A 25 -16.90 20.67 -21.55
C VAL A 25 -17.11 22.18 -21.54
N ASP A 26 -18.34 22.61 -21.84
CA ASP A 26 -18.82 23.96 -21.62
C ASP A 26 -20.07 23.88 -20.74
N GLU A 27 -19.88 23.85 -19.44
CA GLU A 27 -20.80 24.41 -18.46
C GLU A 27 -20.07 24.61 -17.14
N ALA A 28 -19.32 25.70 -17.05
CA ALA A 28 -18.71 26.15 -15.80
C ALA A 28 -19.82 26.72 -14.91
N VAL A 29 -20.28 25.95 -13.93
CA VAL A 29 -21.06 26.46 -12.80
C VAL A 29 -20.20 27.46 -12.03
N ARG A 30 -20.54 28.74 -12.14
CA ARG A 30 -19.94 29.80 -11.33
C ARG A 30 -20.36 29.64 -9.87
N VAL A 31 -19.48 29.07 -9.07
CA VAL A 31 -19.59 29.12 -7.60
C VAL A 31 -19.02 30.48 -7.18
N GLY A 32 -19.88 31.31 -6.62
CA GLY A 32 -19.48 32.63 -6.07
C GLY A 32 -18.54 32.45 -4.86
N PRO A 33 -17.77 33.49 -4.50
CA PRO A 33 -16.84 33.43 -3.39
C PRO A 33 -17.57 33.19 -2.05
N PRO A 34 -17.02 32.39 -1.15
CA PRO A 34 -17.62 32.16 0.17
C PRO A 34 -17.58 33.43 1.01
N ALA A 35 -18.67 33.67 1.74
CA ALA A 35 -18.82 34.82 2.64
C ALA A 35 -17.73 34.79 3.75
N PRO A 36 -17.29 35.97 4.23
CA PRO A 36 -16.30 36.07 5.29
C PRO A 36 -16.85 35.45 6.58
N ARG A 37 -16.10 34.51 7.18
CA ARG A 37 -16.38 33.94 8.50
C ARG A 37 -16.03 34.98 9.55
N GLU A 38 -17.00 35.31 10.39
CA GLU A 38 -16.79 36.09 11.60
C GLU A 38 -15.87 35.33 12.60
N PRO A 39 -15.00 36.05 13.30
CA PRO A 39 -14.14 35.39 14.33
C PRO A 39 -15.00 35.07 15.57
N GLN A 40 -15.14 33.81 15.87
CA GLN A 40 -15.79 33.36 17.10
C GLN A 40 -14.74 32.88 18.12
N HIS A 41 -14.79 33.58 19.24
CA HIS A 41 -14.52 33.18 20.61
C HIS A 41 -13.08 32.93 21.08
N ASP A 42 -12.74 33.86 21.95
CA ASP A 42 -11.71 33.78 22.96
C ASP A 42 -11.75 32.46 23.74
N CYS A 43 -10.76 31.60 23.52
CA CYS A 43 -10.50 30.49 24.43
C CYS A 43 -9.66 31.05 25.58
N GLU A 44 -10.33 31.25 26.70
CA GLU A 44 -9.78 31.51 28.01
C GLU A 44 -8.65 30.52 28.31
N ALA A 45 -7.45 31.01 28.53
CA ALA A 45 -6.26 30.24 28.85
C ALA A 45 -6.45 29.60 30.23
N ALA A 46 -6.80 28.30 30.25
CA ALA A 46 -6.73 27.51 31.45
C ALA A 46 -5.24 27.28 31.82
N GLU A 47 -4.81 27.86 32.92
CA GLU A 47 -3.50 27.60 33.53
C GLU A 47 -3.35 26.09 33.82
N LEU A 48 -2.43 25.46 33.12
CA LEU A 48 -2.02 24.09 33.40
C LEU A 48 -1.12 24.11 34.67
N PRO A 49 -1.36 23.22 35.65
CA PRO A 49 -0.50 23.14 36.82
C PRO A 49 0.90 22.67 36.42
N ALA A 50 1.92 23.35 36.92
CA ALA A 50 3.33 23.03 36.76
C ALA A 50 3.61 21.59 37.21
N MET A 51 3.77 20.67 36.26
CA MET A 51 4.25 19.32 36.51
C MET A 51 5.75 19.35 36.77
N ASN A 52 6.06 18.94 37.96
CA ASN A 52 7.38 18.82 38.58
C ASN A 52 8.33 18.00 37.69
N GLU A 53 9.35 18.67 37.14
CA GLU A 53 10.44 18.06 36.38
C GLU A 53 11.29 17.19 37.31
N ARG A 54 11.08 15.89 37.22
CA ARG A 54 12.14 14.89 37.37
C ARG A 54 12.36 14.23 36.04
N ALA A 55 12.96 14.97 35.11
CA ALA A 55 13.54 14.39 33.92
C ALA A 55 14.75 13.53 34.37
N THR A 56 14.50 12.23 34.49
CA THR A 56 15.56 11.25 34.34
C THR A 56 16.09 11.44 32.93
N ALA A 57 17.31 11.94 32.79
CA ALA A 57 17.99 12.07 31.53
C ALA A 57 18.11 10.67 30.90
N VAL A 58 17.16 10.32 30.04
CA VAL A 58 17.33 9.21 29.11
C VAL A 58 18.44 9.67 28.17
N VAL A 59 19.64 9.14 28.42
CA VAL A 59 20.75 9.28 27.47
C VAL A 59 20.22 8.76 26.13
N PRO A 60 20.09 9.60 25.09
CA PRO A 60 19.65 9.10 23.80
C PRO A 60 20.67 8.05 23.36
N PRO A 61 20.24 6.89 22.83
CA PRO A 61 21.16 5.94 22.24
C PRO A 61 21.99 6.72 21.23
N THR A 62 23.30 6.62 21.34
CA THR A 62 24.27 7.23 20.43
C THR A 62 23.74 7.02 19.02
N ALA A 63 23.38 8.10 18.34
CA ALA A 63 22.84 8.06 17.00
C ALA A 63 23.93 7.42 16.12
N ALA A 64 23.86 6.11 15.96
CA ALA A 64 24.54 5.44 14.86
C ALA A 64 24.09 6.20 13.62
N SER A 65 25.03 6.81 12.94
CA SER A 65 24.79 7.64 11.75
C SER A 65 24.01 6.79 10.76
N ALA A 66 22.68 6.99 10.70
CA ALA A 66 21.80 6.21 9.85
C ALA A 66 22.15 6.55 8.39
N THR A 67 23.03 5.75 7.80
CA THR A 67 23.47 5.96 6.44
C THR A 67 22.31 5.66 5.49
N VAL A 68 21.90 6.67 4.73
CA VAL A 68 20.93 6.49 3.64
C VAL A 68 21.64 5.82 2.47
N ALA A 69 21.10 4.71 2.00
CA ALA A 69 21.62 3.95 0.87
C ALA A 69 20.48 3.51 -0.05
N PRO A 70 20.76 3.19 -1.34
CA PRO A 70 19.75 2.66 -2.25
C PRO A 70 19.06 1.42 -1.67
N VAL A 71 17.74 1.34 -1.85
CA VAL A 71 16.98 0.15 -1.46
C VAL A 71 17.20 -0.92 -2.53
N THR A 72 17.53 -2.13 -2.10
CA THR A 72 17.78 -3.29 -2.97
C THR A 72 17.05 -4.51 -2.43
N LEU A 73 16.77 -5.51 -3.26
CA LEU A 73 16.15 -6.77 -2.82
C LEU A 73 16.92 -7.44 -1.69
N ARG A 74 18.26 -7.38 -1.72
CA ARG A 74 19.09 -7.89 -0.64
C ARG A 74 18.78 -7.19 0.70
N ARG A 75 18.67 -5.85 0.71
CA ARG A 75 18.32 -5.11 1.92
C ARG A 75 16.89 -5.36 2.39
N LEU A 76 15.95 -5.59 1.44
CA LEU A 76 14.59 -6.02 1.80
C LEU A 76 14.62 -7.40 2.47
N GLY A 77 15.41 -8.35 1.95
CA GLY A 77 15.59 -9.66 2.57
C GLY A 77 16.19 -9.56 3.96
N GLU A 78 17.27 -8.80 4.15
CA GLU A 78 17.89 -8.55 5.45
C GLU A 78 16.90 -7.92 6.46
N ALA A 79 16.03 -7.04 6.00
CA ALA A 79 15.00 -6.44 6.86
C ALA A 79 13.87 -7.42 7.20
N LEU A 80 13.46 -8.29 6.27
CA LEU A 80 12.50 -9.37 6.54
C LEU A 80 13.08 -10.39 7.54
N ASP A 81 14.38 -10.70 7.46
CA ASP A 81 15.07 -11.54 8.42
C ASP A 81 15.06 -10.94 9.83
N LEU A 82 15.25 -9.60 9.95
CA LEU A 82 15.13 -8.90 11.24
C LEU A 82 13.71 -8.92 11.83
N LEU A 83 12.69 -9.00 10.98
CA LEU A 83 11.28 -9.14 11.38
C LEU A 83 10.86 -10.60 11.63
N ASP A 84 11.79 -11.56 11.52
CA ASP A 84 11.51 -13.01 11.59
C ASP A 84 10.46 -13.47 10.55
N VAL A 85 10.40 -12.79 9.39
CA VAL A 85 9.51 -13.13 8.28
C VAL A 85 10.24 -14.04 7.31
N ARG A 86 9.71 -15.26 7.13
CA ARG A 86 10.25 -16.21 6.15
C ARG A 86 9.79 -15.87 4.75
N TYR A 87 10.71 -15.86 3.81
CA TYR A 87 10.42 -15.57 2.41
C TYR A 87 11.15 -16.51 1.45
N LEU A 88 10.65 -16.58 0.25
CA LEU A 88 11.28 -17.24 -0.90
C LEU A 88 11.76 -16.13 -1.84
N ALA A 89 13.03 -16.22 -2.24
CA ALA A 89 13.55 -15.35 -3.30
C ALA A 89 13.26 -16.01 -4.66
N ASP A 90 12.58 -15.28 -5.54
CA ASP A 90 12.38 -15.69 -6.92
C ASP A 90 13.53 -15.15 -7.78
N GLY A 91 14.02 -15.95 -8.72
CA GLY A 91 15.12 -15.56 -9.62
C GLY A 91 14.78 -14.40 -10.55
N ASP A 92 13.51 -13.96 -10.60
CA ASP A 92 13.04 -12.82 -11.39
C ASP A 92 13.09 -11.47 -10.65
N GLY A 93 13.60 -11.45 -9.43
CA GLY A 93 13.79 -10.22 -8.67
C GLY A 93 12.63 -9.90 -7.73
N SER A 94 12.04 -10.88 -7.08
CA SER A 94 11.01 -10.69 -6.07
C SER A 94 11.27 -11.53 -4.81
N LEU A 95 10.66 -11.11 -3.69
CA LEU A 95 10.62 -11.85 -2.43
C LEU A 95 9.17 -12.16 -2.11
N LEU A 96 8.86 -13.43 -1.89
CA LEU A 96 7.52 -13.92 -1.57
C LEU A 96 7.48 -14.42 -0.14
N ALA A 97 6.76 -13.73 0.74
CA ALA A 97 6.48 -14.20 2.09
C ALA A 97 5.06 -14.77 2.18
N MET A 98 4.88 -15.76 3.06
CA MET A 98 3.62 -16.51 3.19
C MET A 98 3.17 -16.53 4.64
N TRP A 99 1.91 -16.18 4.88
CA TRP A 99 1.20 -16.30 6.15
C TRP A 99 0.13 -17.39 6.04
N GLU A 100 -0.61 -17.62 7.10
CA GLU A 100 -1.61 -18.69 7.16
C GLU A 100 -2.70 -18.56 6.07
N ARG A 101 -3.18 -17.33 5.81
CA ARG A 101 -4.31 -17.06 4.90
C ARG A 101 -3.96 -16.25 3.65
N HIS A 102 -2.73 -15.76 3.54
CA HIS A 102 -2.32 -14.90 2.44
C HIS A 102 -0.82 -14.97 2.15
N ALA A 103 -0.44 -14.42 1.04
CA ALA A 103 0.95 -14.16 0.69
C ALA A 103 1.16 -12.67 0.39
N VAL A 104 2.38 -12.19 0.59
CA VAL A 104 2.82 -10.85 0.21
C VAL A 104 4.02 -10.97 -0.71
N LEU A 105 3.93 -10.33 -1.85
CA LEU A 105 5.03 -10.19 -2.80
C LEU A 105 5.68 -8.82 -2.59
N PHE A 106 6.99 -8.80 -2.39
CA PHE A 106 7.82 -7.61 -2.31
C PHE A 106 8.65 -7.51 -3.58
N THR A 107 8.52 -6.41 -4.31
CA THR A 107 9.26 -6.15 -5.54
C THR A 107 9.78 -4.72 -5.55
N LEU A 108 10.83 -4.49 -6.34
CA LEU A 108 11.23 -3.16 -6.72
C LEU A 108 10.82 -2.96 -8.16
N GLU A 109 10.08 -1.90 -8.43
CA GLU A 109 9.51 -1.58 -9.73
C GLU A 109 9.97 -0.17 -10.17
N GLY A 110 9.67 0.15 -11.44
CA GLY A 110 10.13 1.39 -12.06
C GLY A 110 11.41 1.19 -12.88
N PRO A 111 11.79 2.18 -13.72
CA PRO A 111 12.96 2.07 -14.61
C PRO A 111 14.30 1.90 -13.89
N GLU A 112 14.39 2.35 -12.64
CA GLU A 112 15.59 2.33 -11.80
C GLU A 112 15.37 1.52 -10.51
N ASP A 113 14.34 0.64 -10.48
CA ASP A 113 13.94 -0.13 -9.29
C ASP A 113 13.67 0.77 -8.07
N GLU A 114 13.12 1.96 -8.31
CA GLU A 114 12.97 3.03 -7.31
C GLU A 114 11.64 3.01 -6.55
N ILE A 115 10.73 2.07 -6.86
CA ILE A 115 9.43 1.95 -6.20
C ILE A 115 9.36 0.59 -5.50
N LEU A 116 9.33 0.59 -4.18
CA LEU A 116 9.00 -0.60 -3.41
C LEU A 116 7.50 -0.88 -3.53
N VAL A 117 7.16 -2.04 -4.07
CA VAL A 117 5.78 -2.52 -4.18
C VAL A 117 5.59 -3.72 -3.25
N MET A 118 4.59 -3.63 -2.37
CA MET A 118 4.16 -4.71 -1.50
C MET A 118 2.74 -5.09 -1.89
N ARG A 119 2.56 -6.29 -2.44
CA ARG A 119 1.28 -6.77 -2.95
C ARG A 119 0.80 -7.97 -2.15
N ALA A 120 -0.26 -7.78 -1.37
CA ALA A 120 -0.91 -8.82 -0.61
C ALA A 120 -1.99 -9.52 -1.46
N ARG A 121 -2.08 -10.84 -1.29
CA ARG A 121 -3.11 -11.66 -1.92
C ARG A 121 -3.59 -12.76 -0.96
N PRO A 122 -4.89 -12.82 -0.64
CA PRO A 122 -5.48 -13.98 0.00
C PRO A 122 -5.33 -15.25 -0.84
N TYR A 123 -5.26 -16.43 -0.21
CA TYR A 123 -5.28 -17.69 -0.96
C TYR A 123 -6.65 -17.99 -1.54
N SER A 124 -7.70 -17.56 -0.85
CA SER A 124 -9.07 -17.65 -1.34
C SER A 124 -9.31 -16.69 -2.51
N THR A 125 -10.25 -17.03 -3.37
CA THR A 125 -10.68 -16.24 -4.52
C THR A 125 -12.19 -16.12 -4.50
N VAL A 126 -12.72 -15.10 -5.16
CA VAL A 126 -14.15 -14.81 -5.21
C VAL A 126 -14.77 -15.50 -6.45
N PRO A 127 -15.94 -16.13 -6.31
CA PRO A 127 -16.68 -16.66 -7.46
C PRO A 127 -17.04 -15.55 -8.46
N PRO A 128 -17.11 -15.85 -9.77
CA PRO A 128 -17.44 -14.84 -10.80
C PRO A 128 -18.80 -14.18 -10.58
N ASP A 129 -19.79 -14.91 -10.06
CA ASP A 129 -21.13 -14.39 -9.77
C ASP A 129 -21.16 -13.34 -8.66
N TRP A 130 -20.06 -13.19 -7.91
CA TRP A 130 -19.89 -12.21 -6.85
C TRP A 130 -19.07 -10.99 -7.27
N ALA A 131 -18.80 -10.82 -8.55
CA ALA A 131 -17.97 -9.73 -9.07
C ALA A 131 -18.43 -8.35 -8.58
N ASP A 132 -19.72 -8.03 -8.69
CA ASP A 132 -20.27 -6.75 -8.24
C ASP A 132 -20.11 -6.54 -6.73
N ARG A 133 -20.19 -7.62 -5.94
CA ARG A 133 -19.95 -7.58 -4.51
C ARG A 133 -18.46 -7.32 -4.23
N ALA A 134 -17.57 -8.02 -4.95
CA ALA A 134 -16.13 -7.84 -4.83
C ALA A 134 -15.73 -6.38 -5.09
N TYR A 135 -16.23 -5.77 -6.19
CA TYR A 135 -15.96 -4.36 -6.50
C TYR A 135 -16.46 -3.41 -5.42
N ARG A 136 -17.64 -3.64 -4.84
CA ARG A 136 -18.14 -2.81 -3.74
C ARG A 136 -17.27 -2.92 -2.50
N VAL A 137 -16.91 -4.14 -2.10
CA VAL A 137 -16.09 -4.41 -0.91
C VAL A 137 -14.70 -3.77 -1.06
N VAL A 138 -14.00 -3.93 -2.19
CA VAL A 138 -12.71 -3.29 -2.38
C VAL A 138 -12.81 -1.77 -2.42
N ASN A 139 -13.93 -1.19 -2.89
CA ASN A 139 -14.15 0.24 -2.84
C ASN A 139 -14.40 0.74 -1.42
N GLU A 140 -15.08 -0.02 -0.58
CA GLU A 140 -15.26 0.29 0.86
C GLU A 140 -13.91 0.31 1.57
N TRP A 141 -13.06 -0.70 1.33
CA TRP A 141 -11.68 -0.69 1.81
C TRP A 141 -10.94 0.57 1.38
N ASN A 142 -10.96 0.89 0.09
CA ASN A 142 -10.26 2.05 -0.46
C ASN A 142 -10.77 3.39 0.08
N HIS A 143 -12.01 3.44 0.53
CA HIS A 143 -12.60 4.61 1.17
C HIS A 143 -12.14 4.76 2.64
N ALA A 144 -12.10 3.64 3.36
CA ALA A 144 -11.77 3.61 4.79
C ALA A 144 -10.26 3.62 5.05
N GLN A 145 -9.47 2.96 4.20
CA GLN A 145 -8.04 2.75 4.39
C GLN A 145 -7.19 3.63 3.46
N ARG A 146 -6.01 4.03 3.94
CA ARG A 146 -5.16 5.02 3.25
C ARG A 146 -3.89 4.44 2.65
N PHE A 147 -3.27 3.45 3.29
CA PHE A 147 -1.93 2.99 2.93
C PHE A 147 -1.88 2.00 1.78
N ALA A 148 -2.92 1.19 1.61
CA ALA A 148 -2.99 0.24 0.52
C ALA A 148 -4.25 0.44 -0.30
N LYS A 149 -4.13 0.20 -1.60
CA LYS A 149 -5.25 0.15 -2.54
C LYS A 149 -5.62 -1.29 -2.82
N ALA A 150 -6.89 -1.63 -2.60
CA ALA A 150 -7.43 -2.92 -2.98
C ALA A 150 -8.01 -2.88 -4.40
N TYR A 151 -7.91 -4.01 -5.10
CA TYR A 151 -8.51 -4.17 -6.42
C TYR A 151 -8.83 -5.64 -6.71
N VAL A 152 -9.78 -5.83 -7.62
CA VAL A 152 -10.11 -7.14 -8.17
C VAL A 152 -9.18 -7.38 -9.35
N GLY A 153 -8.44 -8.48 -9.32
CA GLY A 153 -7.56 -8.87 -10.42
C GLY A 153 -8.31 -9.55 -11.57
N ASP A 154 -7.58 -9.83 -12.64
CA ASP A 154 -8.12 -10.56 -13.78
C ASP A 154 -8.58 -11.97 -13.37
N PRO A 155 -9.67 -12.45 -13.99
CA PRO A 155 -10.15 -13.79 -13.71
C PRO A 155 -9.07 -14.86 -13.97
N THR A 156 -8.97 -15.82 -13.07
CA THR A 156 -8.12 -17.00 -13.26
C THR A 156 -8.65 -17.85 -14.43
N GLU A 157 -7.89 -18.84 -14.88
CA GLU A 157 -8.35 -19.80 -15.91
C GLU A 157 -9.67 -20.51 -15.55
N ARG A 158 -9.99 -20.57 -14.25
CA ARG A 158 -11.27 -21.11 -13.74
C ARG A 158 -12.34 -20.05 -13.53
N GLY A 159 -12.13 -18.83 -14.01
CA GLY A 159 -13.04 -17.71 -13.85
C GLY A 159 -13.08 -17.12 -12.45
N GLN A 160 -12.28 -17.59 -11.49
CA GLN A 160 -12.24 -17.06 -10.13
C GLN A 160 -11.55 -15.71 -10.08
N LEU A 161 -12.06 -14.80 -9.27
CA LEU A 161 -11.54 -13.44 -9.12
C LEU A 161 -10.58 -13.36 -7.93
N PRO A 162 -9.28 -13.15 -8.16
CA PRO A 162 -8.35 -12.85 -7.09
C PRO A 162 -8.54 -11.42 -6.61
N ILE A 163 -8.37 -11.21 -5.31
CA ILE A 163 -8.37 -9.87 -4.71
C ILE A 163 -6.95 -9.54 -4.29
N TYR A 164 -6.55 -8.30 -4.48
CA TYR A 164 -5.24 -7.79 -4.09
C TYR A 164 -5.37 -6.53 -3.25
N ALA A 165 -4.42 -6.33 -2.35
CA ALA A 165 -4.12 -5.01 -1.80
C ALA A 165 -2.66 -4.69 -2.08
N GLU A 166 -2.40 -3.45 -2.47
CA GLU A 166 -1.08 -3.02 -2.90
C GLU A 166 -0.69 -1.70 -2.24
N MET A 167 0.51 -1.66 -1.70
CA MET A 167 1.16 -0.46 -1.19
C MET A 167 2.40 -0.18 -2.04
N GLN A 168 2.53 1.07 -2.49
CA GLN A 168 3.67 1.53 -3.28
C GLN A 168 4.39 2.64 -2.52
N VAL A 169 5.70 2.51 -2.36
CA VAL A 169 6.53 3.48 -1.63
C VAL A 169 7.69 3.92 -2.51
N PRO A 170 7.76 5.20 -2.92
CA PRO A 170 8.89 5.73 -3.66
C PRO A 170 10.17 5.69 -2.81
N MET A 171 11.22 5.01 -3.30
CA MET A 171 12.49 4.81 -2.59
C MET A 171 13.69 5.36 -3.38
N ARG A 172 13.46 6.23 -4.35
CA ARG A 172 14.52 6.78 -5.23
C ARG A 172 15.65 7.45 -4.46
N SER A 173 15.33 8.16 -3.38
CA SER A 173 16.34 8.82 -2.55
C SER A 173 17.12 7.86 -1.64
N GLY A 174 16.80 6.57 -1.68
CA GLY A 174 17.31 5.60 -0.74
C GLY A 174 16.60 5.70 0.63
N ALA A 175 16.99 4.82 1.55
CA ALA A 175 16.48 4.79 2.92
C ALA A 175 17.55 4.29 3.88
N HIS A 176 17.47 4.65 5.16
CA HIS A 176 18.23 3.97 6.21
C HIS A 176 17.54 2.65 6.60
N ASP A 177 18.31 1.70 7.15
CA ASP A 177 17.80 0.35 7.40
C ASP A 177 16.58 0.32 8.33
N ALA A 178 16.55 1.15 9.36
CA ALA A 178 15.40 1.24 10.25
C ALA A 178 14.10 1.64 9.52
N LEU A 179 14.16 2.53 8.54
CA LEU A 179 12.98 2.90 7.74
C LEU A 179 12.55 1.74 6.83
N VAL A 180 13.51 0.99 6.27
CA VAL A 180 13.18 -0.19 5.45
C VAL A 180 12.43 -1.22 6.29
N VAL A 181 12.93 -1.53 7.49
CA VAL A 181 12.27 -2.45 8.43
C VAL A 181 10.87 -1.96 8.80
N GLU A 182 10.72 -0.69 9.17
CA GLU A 182 9.42 -0.11 9.54
C GLU A 182 8.40 -0.15 8.40
N VAL A 183 8.83 0.14 7.18
CA VAL A 183 7.95 0.09 5.99
C VAL A 183 7.51 -1.34 5.69
N LEU A 184 8.40 -2.34 5.81
CA LEU A 184 8.05 -3.73 5.59
C LEU A 184 7.12 -4.27 6.68
N ASP A 185 7.37 -3.92 7.95
CA ASP A 185 6.49 -4.29 9.06
C ASP A 185 5.09 -3.70 8.89
N CYS A 186 5.00 -2.40 8.57
CA CYS A 186 3.74 -1.74 8.25
C CYS A 186 3.00 -2.44 7.08
N GLY A 187 3.72 -2.79 6.00
CA GLY A 187 3.15 -3.49 4.86
C GLY A 187 2.62 -4.88 5.20
N ALA A 188 3.35 -5.64 6.02
CA ALA A 188 2.92 -6.97 6.49
C ALA A 188 1.69 -6.87 7.41
N ALA A 189 1.69 -5.94 8.36
CA ALA A 189 0.56 -5.69 9.25
C ALA A 189 -0.69 -5.27 8.47
N MET A 190 -0.53 -4.37 7.49
CA MET A 190 -1.61 -3.94 6.61
C MET A 190 -2.17 -5.09 5.77
N ALA A 191 -1.31 -5.98 5.25
CA ALA A 191 -1.72 -7.16 4.50
C ALA A 191 -2.59 -8.09 5.35
N THR A 192 -2.19 -8.35 6.60
CA THR A 192 -2.96 -9.15 7.55
C THR A 192 -4.32 -8.50 7.86
N THR A 193 -4.32 -7.20 8.17
CA THR A 193 -5.54 -6.43 8.44
C THR A 193 -6.51 -6.47 7.26
N PHE A 194 -5.98 -6.35 6.04
CA PHE A 194 -6.80 -6.43 4.82
C PHE A 194 -7.48 -7.79 4.66
N VAL A 195 -6.74 -8.87 4.87
CA VAL A 195 -7.27 -10.22 4.70
C VAL A 195 -8.29 -10.55 5.78
N ASP A 196 -8.03 -10.16 7.03
CA ASP A 196 -8.97 -10.32 8.13
C ASP A 196 -10.26 -9.52 7.87
N TRP A 197 -10.13 -8.28 7.41
CA TRP A 197 -11.28 -7.47 7.02
C TRP A 197 -12.11 -8.10 5.89
N LEU A 198 -11.48 -8.70 4.86
CA LEU A 198 -12.19 -9.40 3.78
C LEU A 198 -13.01 -10.59 4.30
N HIS A 199 -12.51 -11.30 5.32
CA HIS A 199 -13.21 -12.42 5.94
C HIS A 199 -14.36 -11.97 6.86
N ASP A 200 -14.10 -10.95 7.67
CA ASP A 200 -15.01 -10.51 8.73
C ASP A 200 -16.01 -9.47 8.22
N GLU A 201 -15.60 -8.21 8.07
CA GLU A 201 -16.49 -7.10 7.72
C GLU A 201 -16.93 -7.13 6.25
N GLY A 202 -16.01 -7.42 5.33
CA GLY A 202 -16.31 -7.55 3.92
C GLY A 202 -17.14 -8.79 3.60
N ALA A 203 -17.04 -9.84 4.44
CA ALA A 203 -17.68 -11.14 4.27
C ALA A 203 -17.63 -11.63 2.81
N LEU A 204 -16.45 -11.49 2.19
CA LEU A 204 -16.21 -11.77 0.79
C LEU A 204 -15.48 -13.11 0.58
N LEU A 205 -14.65 -13.53 1.54
CA LEU A 205 -13.83 -14.75 1.50
C LEU A 205 -14.22 -15.76 2.56
#